data_0fc19c6e9bfb9c0ae6ef5a89dc577d35
#
_entry.id   0fc19c6e9bfb9c0ae6ef5a89dc577d35
#
_cell.length_a   1.000
_cell.length_b   1.000
_cell.length_c   1.000
_cell.angle_alpha   90.00
_cell.angle_beta   90.00
_cell.angle_gamma   90.00
#
_symmetry.space_group_name_H-M   'P 1'
#
loop_
_entity.id
_entity.type
_entity.pdbx_description
1 polymer ?
#
loop_
_entity_poly.entity_id
_entity_poly.type
_entity_poly.pdbx_seq_one_letter_code
_entity_poly.pdbx_strand_id
1 'polypeptide(L)'
;MKNAISLICIVIFAIACNNSKEKENPNKIDPMNNSENPLMVESKLPYGAPNFTKINDAHFKPAILEGMAKQKNAIEAITANNEEPTFENTILALEKSGELLNRSSQIFYALASANTNENIQAIEEELAPKLAAQNDAIYLNEKLFQRIKTLYDKKESLNLDAESLKLLEEYYEDFEIAGANLSAEDKTKLKDFNTKLATLTTKFGKVLLDANNAGAVTFMEKKALAGVDAEMLKSKENKDGKGWKIPLQNTTQQPLLQSMENRESREKLFKAAWFRADGSAHDTKTLIKEIVELRAQKAKLLGFNNYAEWSLQKTMAKTPENVNKFFSGLIPAATAKAQNESDEIQQMIKAKGGDFKLEPWDWNYYAEMVRKEKYDLDENQIKPYFELNNVLEKGVFYAAQKLYGITFKPRTDLPVYHEEVKVYELFEENGEPLGLFYADFFARPSKRGGAWMGNFVEQSKLYNQNPAIYNVCNYPKPAEGEPALLTYDEVETMFHEFGHALHGFFASQQYPSLSGTAVSRDFVEFPSQFNENWALYPEVL
;
A
#
# COMPACT_ATOMS: atom_id res chain seq x y z
N MET A 1 1.15 91.38 -13.10
CA MET A 1 0.09 91.97 -12.23
C MET A 1 -0.63 90.84 -11.52
N LYS A 2 -0.72 90.96 -10.19
CA LYS A 2 -1.62 90.26 -9.25
C LYS A 2 -1.37 88.75 -9.04
N ASN A 3 -0.65 88.40 -8.03
CA ASN A 3 -1.03 88.02 -6.65
C ASN A 3 -2.07 86.91 -6.57
N ALA A 4 -1.67 85.76 -6.02
CA ALA A 4 -2.53 84.86 -5.33
C ALA A 4 -1.79 84.16 -4.17
N ILE A 5 -2.40 84.26 -3.04
CA ILE A 5 -2.00 83.91 -1.70
C ILE A 5 -2.12 82.40 -1.50
N SER A 6 -1.08 81.78 -0.91
CA SER A 6 -1.08 80.39 -0.39
C SER A 6 -1.98 80.28 0.83
N LEU A 7 -2.83 79.30 0.87
CA LEU A 7 -3.55 78.84 2.09
C LEU A 7 -3.13 77.41 2.38
N ILE A 8 -2.38 77.20 3.48
CA ILE A 8 -1.97 75.90 4.01
C ILE A 8 -3.13 75.38 4.85
N CYS A 9 -3.76 74.28 4.39
CA CYS A 9 -4.66 73.48 5.25
C CYS A 9 -3.88 72.26 5.79
N ILE A 10 -3.64 72.32 7.12
CA ILE A 10 -3.14 71.16 7.88
C ILE A 10 -4.31 70.23 8.08
N VAL A 11 -4.25 69.03 7.44
CA VAL A 11 -5.19 67.92 7.73
C VAL A 11 -4.48 66.94 8.66
N ILE A 12 -4.97 66.89 9.89
CA ILE A 12 -4.58 65.88 10.88
C ILE A 12 -5.21 64.57 10.48
N PHE A 13 -4.42 63.60 10.02
CA PHE A 13 -4.87 62.22 9.85
C PHE A 13 -4.77 61.49 11.18
N ALA A 14 -5.94 61.20 11.77
CA ALA A 14 -6.08 60.26 12.87
C ALA A 14 -5.86 58.83 12.31
N ILE A 15 -4.78 58.17 12.72
CA ILE A 15 -4.53 56.76 12.43
C ILE A 15 -5.44 55.94 13.33
N ALA A 16 -6.58 55.47 12.80
CA ALA A 16 -7.36 54.42 13.41
C ALA A 16 -6.68 53.07 13.06
N CYS A 17 -6.03 52.43 14.03
CA CYS A 17 -5.59 51.06 13.93
C CYS A 17 -6.83 50.16 13.81
N ASN A 18 -7.13 49.73 12.60
CA ASN A 18 -8.12 48.68 12.33
C ASN A 18 -7.38 47.35 12.32
N ASN A 19 -7.40 46.63 13.44
CA ASN A 19 -6.92 45.26 13.56
C ASN A 19 -7.90 44.32 12.84
N SER A 20 -7.86 44.29 11.52
CA SER A 20 -8.44 43.20 10.75
C SER A 20 -7.48 42.00 10.84
N LYS A 21 -7.83 41.03 11.67
CA LYS A 21 -7.21 39.69 11.59
C LYS A 21 -7.45 39.17 10.16
N GLU A 22 -6.45 39.26 9.30
CA GLU A 22 -6.40 38.44 8.08
C GLU A 22 -6.57 36.97 8.52
N LYS A 23 -7.62 36.35 8.04
CA LYS A 23 -7.72 34.89 8.10
C LYS A 23 -6.53 34.35 7.32
N GLU A 24 -5.60 33.71 8.00
CA GLU A 24 -4.54 32.94 7.38
C GLU A 24 -5.18 32.00 6.37
N ASN A 25 -4.79 32.13 5.13
CA ASN A 25 -5.13 31.20 4.07
C ASN A 25 -4.29 29.95 4.27
N PRO A 26 -4.84 28.79 4.64
CA PRO A 26 -4.06 27.58 4.95
C PRO A 26 -3.30 27.02 3.73
N ASN A 27 -3.45 27.59 2.55
CA ASN A 27 -2.82 27.16 1.29
C ASN A 27 -1.65 28.03 0.83
N LYS A 28 -1.11 28.92 1.67
CA LYS A 28 0.14 29.61 1.32
C LYS A 28 1.31 28.72 1.72
N ILE A 29 1.82 27.90 0.78
CA ILE A 29 3.10 27.21 0.91
C ILE A 29 4.19 28.30 0.83
N ASP A 30 4.72 28.72 1.96
CA ASP A 30 5.94 29.51 2.01
C ASP A 30 7.09 28.69 1.39
N PRO A 31 7.97 29.27 0.57
CA PRO A 31 9.15 28.56 0.07
C PRO A 31 10.06 28.22 1.26
N MET A 32 9.93 26.99 1.78
CA MET A 32 10.78 26.50 2.87
C MET A 32 12.25 26.55 2.47
N ASN A 33 13.06 27.00 3.40
CA ASN A 33 14.51 26.83 3.33
C ASN A 33 14.82 25.32 3.34
N ASN A 34 15.35 24.78 2.25
CA ASN A 34 15.65 23.35 2.07
C ASN A 34 16.50 22.76 3.24
N SER A 35 17.24 23.59 3.98
CA SER A 35 18.05 23.16 5.11
C SER A 35 17.25 22.75 6.35
N GLU A 36 15.95 23.07 6.43
CA GLU A 36 15.07 22.74 7.56
C GLU A 36 14.15 21.54 7.29
N ASN A 37 14.12 21.02 6.05
CA ASN A 37 13.28 19.88 5.69
C ASN A 37 13.84 18.58 6.29
N PRO A 38 13.10 17.92 7.24
CA PRO A 38 13.59 16.72 7.93
C PRO A 38 13.80 15.52 7.00
N LEU A 39 13.19 15.49 5.81
CA LEU A 39 13.39 14.42 4.82
C LEU A 39 14.71 14.56 4.05
N MET A 40 15.35 15.74 4.06
CA MET A 40 16.63 15.98 3.37
C MET A 40 17.84 15.36 4.09
N VAL A 41 17.68 14.99 5.33
CA VAL A 41 18.73 14.42 6.17
C VAL A 41 18.28 13.07 6.73
N GLU A 42 19.24 12.22 7.08
CA GLU A 42 18.95 10.98 7.78
C GLU A 42 18.33 11.25 9.15
N SER A 43 17.34 10.46 9.51
CA SER A 43 16.75 10.53 10.82
C SER A 43 17.73 10.05 11.88
N LYS A 44 17.78 10.75 13.02
CA LYS A 44 18.57 10.37 14.20
C LYS A 44 17.80 9.49 15.18
N LEU A 45 16.55 9.16 14.86
CA LEU A 45 15.77 8.21 15.64
C LEU A 45 16.32 6.79 15.46
N PRO A 46 16.06 5.88 16.39
CA PRO A 46 16.46 4.49 16.25
C PRO A 46 16.08 3.92 14.88
N TYR A 47 16.99 3.18 14.28
CA TYR A 47 16.83 2.53 12.96
C TYR A 47 16.56 3.49 11.80
N GLY A 48 16.87 4.78 11.94
CA GLY A 48 16.56 5.78 10.91
C GLY A 48 15.06 6.05 10.76
N ALA A 49 14.23 5.65 11.74
CA ALA A 49 12.78 5.80 11.70
C ALA A 49 12.34 7.23 11.38
N PRO A 50 11.25 7.44 10.60
CA PRO A 50 10.78 8.76 10.25
C PRO A 50 10.34 9.57 11.47
N ASN A 51 10.77 10.83 11.56
CA ASN A 51 10.31 11.73 12.63
C ASN A 51 8.98 12.38 12.24
N PHE A 52 7.89 11.65 12.41
CA PHE A 52 6.54 12.12 12.05
C PHE A 52 6.08 13.38 12.80
N THR A 53 6.70 13.75 13.93
CA THR A 53 6.37 15.03 14.59
C THR A 53 6.96 16.24 13.87
N LYS A 54 7.95 16.03 13.00
CA LYS A 54 8.61 17.08 12.22
C LYS A 54 8.26 17.05 10.73
N ILE A 55 7.74 15.94 10.23
CA ILE A 55 7.35 15.77 8.83
C ILE A 55 5.93 16.32 8.63
N ASN A 56 5.73 17.10 7.57
CA ASN A 56 4.42 17.53 7.10
C ASN A 56 4.34 17.44 5.57
N ASP A 57 3.15 17.60 4.99
CA ASP A 57 2.89 17.42 3.56
C ASP A 57 3.81 18.27 2.67
N ALA A 58 4.12 19.50 3.08
CA ALA A 58 4.95 20.42 2.29
C ALA A 58 6.42 19.98 2.14
N HIS A 59 6.88 19.05 2.99
CA HIS A 59 8.24 18.51 2.95
C HIS A 59 8.47 17.51 1.82
N PHE A 60 7.44 16.76 1.39
CA PHE A 60 7.60 15.63 0.46
C PHE A 60 8.04 16.05 -0.93
N LYS A 61 7.32 16.98 -1.56
CA LYS A 61 7.63 17.39 -2.93
C LYS A 61 9.06 17.93 -3.08
N PRO A 62 9.55 18.86 -2.24
CA PRO A 62 10.93 19.32 -2.32
C PRO A 62 11.96 18.20 -2.11
N ALA A 63 11.72 17.28 -1.14
CA ALA A 63 12.65 16.18 -0.87
C ALA A 63 12.74 15.19 -2.04
N ILE A 64 11.61 14.81 -2.60
CA ILE A 64 11.55 13.89 -3.76
C ILE A 64 12.21 14.53 -4.99
N LEU A 65 11.93 15.81 -5.30
CA LEU A 65 12.55 16.51 -6.42
C LEU A 65 14.08 16.66 -6.25
N GLU A 66 14.54 16.95 -5.04
CA GLU A 66 15.98 16.98 -4.74
C GLU A 66 16.62 15.58 -4.86
N GLY A 67 15.91 14.54 -4.36
CA GLY A 67 16.32 13.15 -4.52
C GLY A 67 16.47 12.76 -6.00
N MET A 68 15.51 13.14 -6.84
CA MET A 68 15.59 12.97 -8.30
C MET A 68 16.79 13.69 -8.91
N ALA A 69 17.05 14.93 -8.50
CA ALA A 69 18.18 15.69 -9.01
C ALA A 69 19.53 15.06 -8.61
N LYS A 70 19.67 14.61 -7.37
CA LYS A 70 20.87 13.91 -6.88
C LYS A 70 21.09 12.59 -7.61
N GLN A 71 20.05 11.79 -7.80
CA GLN A 71 20.12 10.54 -8.54
C GLN A 71 20.53 10.79 -10.00
N LYS A 72 19.93 11.77 -10.66
CA LYS A 72 20.30 12.15 -12.03
C LYS A 72 21.79 12.52 -12.13
N ASN A 73 22.30 13.35 -11.22
CA ASN A 73 23.72 13.73 -11.20
C ASN A 73 24.63 12.51 -10.97
N ALA A 74 24.23 11.57 -10.12
CA ALA A 74 24.98 10.34 -9.91
C ALA A 74 25.01 9.46 -11.17
N ILE A 75 23.88 9.32 -11.88
CA ILE A 75 23.81 8.59 -13.16
C ILE A 75 24.68 9.28 -14.23
N GLU A 76 24.65 10.61 -14.31
CA GLU A 76 25.51 11.37 -15.21
C GLU A 76 27.01 11.14 -14.91
N ALA A 77 27.40 11.09 -13.63
CA ALA A 77 28.77 10.79 -13.22
C ALA A 77 29.19 9.36 -13.62
N ILE A 78 28.31 8.36 -13.41
CA ILE A 78 28.58 6.97 -13.84
C ILE A 78 28.77 6.90 -15.36
N THR A 79 27.90 7.55 -16.12
CA THR A 79 27.91 7.50 -17.60
C THR A 79 28.99 8.35 -18.25
N ALA A 80 29.54 9.35 -17.54
CA ALA A 80 30.66 10.18 -17.95
C ALA A 80 32.04 9.59 -17.56
N ASN A 81 32.06 8.55 -16.71
CA ASN A 81 33.29 7.91 -16.31
C ASN A 81 33.91 7.15 -17.49
N ASN A 82 35.13 7.55 -17.90
CA ASN A 82 35.88 6.96 -18.99
C ASN A 82 36.71 5.70 -18.57
N GLU A 83 36.76 5.38 -17.30
CA GLU A 83 37.41 4.16 -16.83
C GLU A 83 36.63 2.93 -17.27
N GLU A 84 37.35 1.79 -17.39
CA GLU A 84 36.69 0.51 -17.62
C GLU A 84 35.60 0.25 -16.56
N PRO A 85 34.43 -0.29 -16.96
CA PRO A 85 33.39 -0.63 -16.02
C PRO A 85 33.91 -1.65 -15.00
N THR A 86 33.70 -1.36 -13.71
CA THR A 86 33.85 -2.29 -12.59
C THR A 86 32.54 -2.38 -11.83
N PHE A 87 32.42 -3.41 -10.98
CA PHE A 87 31.26 -3.55 -10.10
C PHE A 87 31.07 -2.28 -9.27
N GLU A 88 32.15 -1.75 -8.67
CA GLU A 88 32.13 -0.58 -7.80
C GLU A 88 31.73 0.71 -8.53
N ASN A 89 32.36 0.97 -9.70
CA ASN A 89 32.13 2.24 -10.42
C ASN A 89 30.88 2.24 -11.31
N THR A 90 30.14 1.14 -11.35
CA THR A 90 28.93 0.98 -12.17
C THR A 90 27.76 0.44 -11.36
N ILE A 91 27.81 -0.80 -10.87
CA ILE A 91 26.67 -1.46 -10.19
C ILE A 91 26.49 -0.90 -8.79
N LEU A 92 27.52 -0.88 -7.97
CA LEU A 92 27.46 -0.31 -6.62
C LEU A 92 27.20 1.19 -6.63
N ALA A 93 27.75 1.92 -7.61
CA ALA A 93 27.46 3.35 -7.78
C ALA A 93 25.98 3.58 -8.16
N LEU A 94 25.39 2.72 -9.00
CA LEU A 94 23.97 2.78 -9.36
C LEU A 94 23.10 2.48 -8.13
N GLU A 95 23.41 1.42 -7.37
CA GLU A 95 22.70 1.05 -6.13
C GLU A 95 22.64 2.20 -5.13
N LYS A 96 23.75 2.94 -4.99
CA LYS A 96 23.84 4.10 -4.08
C LYS A 96 23.20 5.38 -4.62
N SER A 97 22.87 5.45 -5.91
CA SER A 97 22.46 6.71 -6.56
C SER A 97 21.13 7.27 -6.06
N GLY A 98 20.22 6.41 -5.61
CA GLY A 98 18.82 6.75 -5.28
C GLY A 98 18.53 6.97 -3.79
N GLU A 99 19.48 7.02 -2.90
CA GLU A 99 19.28 6.98 -1.44
C GLU A 99 18.24 8.00 -0.92
N LEU A 100 18.40 9.29 -1.21
CA LEU A 100 17.45 10.33 -0.77
C LEU A 100 16.08 10.15 -1.42
N LEU A 101 16.04 9.80 -2.71
CA LEU A 101 14.79 9.58 -3.43
C LEU A 101 14.03 8.40 -2.84
N ASN A 102 14.69 7.28 -2.61
CA ASN A 102 14.09 6.08 -2.03
C ASN A 102 13.55 6.36 -0.64
N ARG A 103 14.36 6.94 0.28
CA ARG A 103 13.96 7.28 1.63
C ARG A 103 12.73 8.21 1.67
N SER A 104 12.74 9.29 0.89
CA SER A 104 11.62 10.23 0.87
C SER A 104 10.38 9.66 0.20
N SER A 105 10.53 8.86 -0.85
CA SER A 105 9.42 8.22 -1.56
C SER A 105 8.77 7.11 -0.75
N GLN A 106 9.53 6.28 -0.04
CA GLN A 106 8.98 5.23 0.84
C GLN A 106 8.04 5.83 1.89
N ILE A 107 8.48 6.90 2.58
CA ILE A 107 7.64 7.58 3.58
C ILE A 107 6.43 8.23 2.91
N PHE A 108 6.61 8.89 1.76
CA PHE A 108 5.54 9.54 1.02
C PHE A 108 4.45 8.55 0.62
N TYR A 109 4.80 7.43 -0.05
CA TYR A 109 3.83 6.44 -0.53
C TYR A 109 3.19 5.64 0.60
N ALA A 110 3.89 5.44 1.73
CA ALA A 110 3.28 4.90 2.94
C ALA A 110 2.13 5.80 3.42
N LEU A 111 2.34 7.11 3.53
CA LEU A 111 1.29 8.06 3.93
C LEU A 111 0.22 8.24 2.86
N ALA A 112 0.57 8.29 1.58
CA ALA A 112 -0.38 8.35 0.48
C ALA A 112 -1.36 7.16 0.47
N SER A 113 -0.92 6.00 0.97
CA SER A 113 -1.76 4.81 1.08
C SER A 113 -2.48 4.69 2.41
N ALA A 114 -1.82 5.00 3.53
CA ALA A 114 -2.33 4.74 4.88
C ALA A 114 -2.96 5.96 5.56
N ASN A 115 -2.61 7.18 5.18
CA ASN A 115 -3.10 8.41 5.82
C ASN A 115 -3.11 9.60 4.86
N THR A 116 -3.78 9.43 3.71
CA THR A 116 -3.84 10.44 2.66
C THR A 116 -4.73 11.63 2.99
N ASN A 117 -4.49 12.74 2.29
CA ASN A 117 -5.32 13.94 2.27
C ASN A 117 -5.22 14.61 0.89
N GLU A 118 -5.97 15.69 0.67
CA GLU A 118 -6.00 16.41 -0.62
C GLU A 118 -4.61 16.92 -1.05
N ASN A 119 -3.76 17.37 -0.11
CA ASN A 119 -2.41 17.84 -0.42
C ASN A 119 -1.51 16.69 -0.87
N ILE A 120 -1.51 15.59 -0.14
CA ILE A 120 -0.73 14.38 -0.49
C ILE A 120 -1.18 13.83 -1.86
N GLN A 121 -2.49 13.78 -2.12
CA GLN A 121 -3.02 13.35 -3.42
C GLN A 121 -2.58 14.28 -4.57
N ALA A 122 -2.62 15.59 -4.36
CA ALA A 122 -2.17 16.56 -5.36
C ALA A 122 -0.65 16.43 -5.64
N ILE A 123 0.15 16.17 -4.61
CA ILE A 123 1.60 15.89 -4.74
C ILE A 123 1.80 14.58 -5.50
N GLU A 124 1.06 13.52 -5.19
CA GLU A 124 1.13 12.22 -5.89
C GLU A 124 0.80 12.37 -7.38
N GLU A 125 -0.28 13.07 -7.72
CA GLU A 125 -0.68 13.36 -9.11
C GLU A 125 0.41 14.14 -9.88
N GLU A 126 1.07 15.10 -9.24
CA GLU A 126 2.14 15.89 -9.86
C GLU A 126 3.43 15.08 -10.03
N LEU A 127 3.79 14.25 -9.05
CA LEU A 127 5.07 13.53 -9.03
C LEU A 127 5.05 12.24 -9.85
N ALA A 128 3.91 11.57 -10.00
CA ALA A 128 3.83 10.28 -10.69
C ALA A 128 4.41 10.32 -12.12
N PRO A 129 4.06 11.27 -13.02
CA PRO A 129 4.68 11.35 -14.35
C PRO A 129 6.17 11.73 -14.30
N LYS A 130 6.61 12.51 -13.30
CA LYS A 130 8.03 12.90 -13.15
C LYS A 130 8.89 11.73 -12.70
N LEU A 131 8.38 10.91 -11.77
CA LEU A 131 9.06 9.69 -11.32
C LEU A 131 9.12 8.65 -12.44
N ALA A 132 8.06 8.51 -13.24
CA ALA A 132 8.09 7.66 -14.43
C ALA A 132 9.15 8.13 -15.42
N ALA A 133 9.24 9.43 -15.69
CA ALA A 133 10.27 10.01 -16.57
C ALA A 133 11.69 9.83 -16.00
N GLN A 134 11.87 9.91 -14.68
CA GLN A 134 13.14 9.62 -14.00
C GLN A 134 13.56 8.15 -14.19
N ASN A 135 12.65 7.21 -13.98
CA ASN A 135 12.90 5.78 -14.23
C ASN A 135 13.29 5.54 -15.69
N ASP A 136 12.58 6.15 -16.64
CA ASP A 136 12.92 6.06 -18.06
C ASP A 136 14.30 6.67 -18.39
N ALA A 137 14.68 7.74 -17.70
CA ALA A 137 16.00 8.37 -17.89
C ALA A 137 17.14 7.45 -17.41
N ILE A 138 16.88 6.55 -16.48
CA ILE A 138 17.83 5.54 -15.97
C ILE A 138 17.80 4.29 -16.86
N TYR A 139 16.67 3.59 -16.91
CA TYR A 139 16.57 2.26 -17.52
C TYR A 139 16.65 2.27 -19.06
N LEU A 140 16.39 3.42 -19.72
CA LEU A 140 16.57 3.58 -21.17
C LEU A 140 17.88 4.30 -21.53
N ASN A 141 18.78 4.52 -20.56
CA ASN A 141 20.07 5.16 -20.79
C ASN A 141 21.04 4.18 -21.45
N GLU A 142 21.37 4.44 -22.70
CA GLU A 142 22.23 3.57 -23.50
C GLU A 142 23.63 3.43 -22.90
N LYS A 143 24.27 4.53 -22.46
CA LYS A 143 25.63 4.50 -21.91
C LYS A 143 25.68 3.70 -20.60
N LEU A 144 24.69 3.89 -19.75
CA LEU A 144 24.59 3.13 -18.49
C LEU A 144 24.40 1.64 -18.78
N PHE A 145 23.48 1.31 -19.69
CA PHE A 145 23.24 -0.08 -20.08
C PHE A 145 24.47 -0.74 -20.69
N GLN A 146 25.23 -0.06 -21.54
CA GLN A 146 26.47 -0.60 -22.10
C GLN A 146 27.52 -0.91 -21.02
N ARG A 147 27.62 -0.09 -19.98
CA ARG A 147 28.51 -0.36 -18.83
C ARG A 147 28.07 -1.60 -18.07
N ILE A 148 26.76 -1.71 -17.76
CA ILE A 148 26.17 -2.88 -17.09
C ILE A 148 26.38 -4.14 -17.95
N LYS A 149 26.06 -4.06 -19.24
CA LYS A 149 26.24 -5.19 -20.18
C LYS A 149 27.69 -5.67 -20.27
N THR A 150 28.64 -4.74 -20.29
CA THR A 150 30.06 -5.09 -20.30
C THR A 150 30.47 -5.92 -19.09
N LEU A 151 29.90 -5.63 -17.91
CA LEU A 151 30.13 -6.42 -16.69
C LEU A 151 29.39 -7.76 -16.75
N TYR A 152 28.13 -7.75 -17.21
CA TYR A 152 27.32 -8.95 -17.32
C TYR A 152 27.96 -9.99 -18.28
N ASP A 153 28.45 -9.53 -19.43
CA ASP A 153 29.12 -10.41 -20.42
C ASP A 153 30.42 -11.04 -19.88
N LYS A 154 31.02 -10.45 -18.84
CA LYS A 154 32.27 -10.93 -18.19
C LYS A 154 32.02 -11.50 -16.79
N LYS A 155 30.76 -11.67 -16.35
CA LYS A 155 30.37 -11.95 -14.96
C LYS A 155 31.13 -13.12 -14.33
N GLU A 156 31.37 -14.21 -15.09
CA GLU A 156 32.09 -15.38 -14.61
C GLU A 156 33.57 -15.10 -14.24
N SER A 157 34.16 -14.06 -14.82
CA SER A 157 35.55 -13.67 -14.59
C SER A 157 35.74 -12.57 -13.53
N LEU A 158 34.65 -11.97 -13.04
CA LEU A 158 34.70 -10.87 -12.08
C LEU A 158 34.97 -11.32 -10.65
N ASN A 159 34.87 -12.62 -10.36
CA ASN A 159 35.02 -13.21 -9.02
C ASN A 159 34.15 -12.52 -7.95
N LEU A 160 32.93 -12.14 -8.32
CA LEU A 160 31.94 -11.55 -7.40
C LEU A 160 31.45 -12.61 -6.41
N ASP A 161 31.09 -12.18 -5.20
CA ASP A 161 30.30 -13.02 -4.32
C ASP A 161 28.89 -13.24 -4.88
N ALA A 162 28.15 -14.21 -4.34
CA ALA A 162 26.86 -14.61 -4.87
C ALA A 162 25.81 -13.47 -4.88
N GLU A 163 25.84 -12.59 -3.88
CA GLU A 163 24.88 -11.50 -3.77
C GLU A 163 25.22 -10.35 -4.74
N SER A 164 26.50 -10.01 -4.86
CA SER A 164 26.99 -9.05 -5.85
C SER A 164 26.74 -9.51 -7.29
N LEU A 165 26.93 -10.82 -7.57
CA LEU A 165 26.58 -11.40 -8.85
C LEU A 165 25.08 -11.29 -9.13
N LYS A 166 24.25 -11.63 -8.15
CA LYS A 166 22.79 -11.51 -8.27
C LYS A 166 22.37 -10.06 -8.54
N LEU A 167 22.95 -9.08 -7.84
CA LEU A 167 22.65 -7.66 -8.08
C LEU A 167 22.98 -7.22 -9.52
N LEU A 168 24.14 -7.68 -10.06
CA LEU A 168 24.51 -7.41 -11.44
C LEU A 168 23.50 -8.04 -12.42
N GLU A 169 23.08 -9.28 -12.18
CA GLU A 169 22.08 -9.99 -13.00
C GLU A 169 20.72 -9.29 -12.96
N GLU A 170 20.25 -8.90 -11.78
CA GLU A 170 18.99 -8.18 -11.61
C GLU A 170 18.98 -6.85 -12.38
N TYR A 171 20.03 -6.03 -12.24
CA TYR A 171 20.11 -4.79 -13.00
C TYR A 171 20.16 -5.02 -14.52
N TYR A 172 20.92 -6.00 -14.99
CA TYR A 172 20.97 -6.32 -16.41
C TYR A 172 19.59 -6.71 -16.95
N GLU A 173 18.90 -7.64 -16.27
CA GLU A 173 17.56 -8.08 -16.64
C GLU A 173 16.55 -6.94 -16.59
N ASP A 174 16.59 -6.08 -15.56
CA ASP A 174 15.70 -4.92 -15.41
C ASP A 174 15.84 -3.95 -16.57
N PHE A 175 17.07 -3.66 -17.01
CA PHE A 175 17.30 -2.81 -18.16
C PHE A 175 16.81 -3.44 -19.47
N GLU A 176 17.00 -4.73 -19.67
CA GLU A 176 16.50 -5.43 -20.87
C GLU A 176 14.96 -5.41 -20.91
N ILE A 177 14.31 -5.79 -19.82
CA ILE A 177 12.85 -5.84 -19.71
C ILE A 177 12.22 -4.44 -19.81
N ALA A 178 12.93 -3.41 -19.32
CA ALA A 178 12.51 -2.02 -19.45
C ALA A 178 12.61 -1.48 -20.89
N GLY A 179 13.37 -2.15 -21.79
CA GLY A 179 13.51 -1.75 -23.19
C GLY A 179 14.80 -1.00 -23.51
N ALA A 180 15.89 -1.24 -22.75
CA ALA A 180 17.20 -0.61 -23.02
C ALA A 180 17.71 -0.86 -24.44
N ASN A 181 17.36 -1.99 -25.06
CA ASN A 181 17.73 -2.40 -26.41
C ASN A 181 16.88 -1.80 -27.53
N LEU A 182 15.84 -1.03 -27.23
CA LEU A 182 14.96 -0.42 -28.23
C LEU A 182 15.68 0.68 -29.03
N SER A 183 15.17 0.95 -30.25
CA SER A 183 15.58 2.11 -31.04
C SER A 183 15.28 3.42 -30.31
N ALA A 184 15.97 4.50 -30.68
CA ALA A 184 15.71 5.83 -30.10
C ALA A 184 14.27 6.31 -30.34
N GLU A 185 13.67 5.97 -31.49
CA GLU A 185 12.28 6.27 -31.81
C GLU A 185 11.33 5.51 -30.87
N ASP A 186 11.55 4.20 -30.69
CA ASP A 186 10.70 3.37 -29.84
C ASP A 186 10.87 3.68 -28.36
N LYS A 187 12.08 4.04 -27.90
CA LYS A 187 12.30 4.60 -26.55
C LYS A 187 11.47 5.86 -26.31
N THR A 188 11.31 6.71 -27.33
CA THR A 188 10.48 7.92 -27.22
C THR A 188 9.00 7.57 -27.04
N LYS A 189 8.49 6.60 -27.82
CA LYS A 189 7.11 6.09 -27.68
C LYS A 189 6.89 5.44 -26.30
N LEU A 190 7.86 4.66 -25.85
CA LEU A 190 7.79 3.98 -24.56
C LEU A 190 7.72 4.97 -23.39
N LYS A 191 8.50 6.04 -23.41
CA LYS A 191 8.46 7.15 -22.43
C LYS A 191 7.07 7.79 -22.37
N ASP A 192 6.45 8.03 -23.52
CA ASP A 192 5.09 8.57 -23.59
C ASP A 192 4.09 7.59 -22.94
N PHE A 193 4.18 6.29 -23.25
CA PHE A 193 3.33 5.26 -22.63
C PHE A 193 3.52 5.19 -21.11
N ASN A 194 4.76 5.17 -20.62
CA ASN A 194 5.06 5.10 -19.20
C ASN A 194 4.53 6.32 -18.43
N THR A 195 4.72 7.53 -18.98
CA THR A 195 4.20 8.77 -18.41
C THR A 195 2.66 8.77 -18.33
N LYS A 196 2.00 8.36 -19.41
CA LYS A 196 0.53 8.24 -19.43
C LYS A 196 0.02 7.19 -18.46
N LEU A 197 0.66 6.00 -18.41
CA LEU A 197 0.29 4.94 -17.47
C LEU A 197 0.43 5.40 -16.02
N ALA A 198 1.53 6.08 -15.67
CA ALA A 198 1.72 6.62 -14.33
C ALA A 198 0.59 7.60 -13.94
N THR A 199 0.23 8.51 -14.85
CA THR A 199 -0.87 9.46 -14.62
C THR A 199 -2.23 8.74 -14.46
N LEU A 200 -2.54 7.79 -15.35
CA LEU A 200 -3.83 7.08 -15.33
C LEU A 200 -3.98 6.17 -14.11
N THR A 201 -2.92 5.47 -13.71
CA THR A 201 -2.97 4.56 -12.55
C THR A 201 -3.09 5.34 -11.23
N THR A 202 -2.41 6.47 -11.08
CA THR A 202 -2.57 7.36 -9.93
C THR A 202 -4.00 7.91 -9.87
N LYS A 203 -4.54 8.39 -11.00
CA LYS A 203 -5.92 8.86 -11.08
C LYS A 203 -6.94 7.75 -10.75
N PHE A 204 -6.69 6.52 -11.23
CA PHE A 204 -7.55 5.37 -10.91
C PHE A 204 -7.61 5.12 -9.39
N GLY A 205 -6.46 5.09 -8.72
CA GLY A 205 -6.38 4.91 -7.27
C GLY A 205 -7.18 5.95 -6.48
N LYS A 206 -7.05 7.23 -6.86
CA LYS A 206 -7.80 8.33 -6.25
C LYS A 206 -9.31 8.20 -6.47
N VAL A 207 -9.73 8.00 -7.72
CA VAL A 207 -11.17 7.86 -8.06
C VAL A 207 -11.79 6.67 -7.31
N LEU A 208 -11.05 5.56 -7.15
CA LEU A 208 -11.52 4.40 -6.39
C LEU A 208 -11.67 4.71 -4.90
N LEU A 209 -10.73 5.45 -4.29
CA LEU A 209 -10.84 5.89 -2.89
C LEU A 209 -12.05 6.80 -2.69
N ASP A 210 -12.24 7.75 -3.58
CA ASP A 210 -13.39 8.67 -3.58
C ASP A 210 -14.71 7.90 -3.75
N ALA A 211 -14.75 6.91 -4.64
CA ALA A 211 -15.91 6.03 -4.84
C ALA A 211 -16.26 5.22 -3.58
N ASN A 212 -15.26 4.69 -2.88
CA ASN A 212 -15.46 3.99 -1.60
C ASN A 212 -16.09 4.89 -0.55
N ASN A 213 -15.58 6.12 -0.41
CA ASN A 213 -16.06 7.08 0.59
C ASN A 213 -17.46 7.61 0.26
N ALA A 214 -17.71 7.94 -1.02
CA ALA A 214 -18.99 8.46 -1.49
C ALA A 214 -20.10 7.40 -1.50
N GLY A 215 -19.74 6.13 -1.74
CA GLY A 215 -20.67 5.01 -1.86
C GLY A 215 -21.23 4.46 -0.55
N ALA A 216 -20.79 4.98 0.62
CA ALA A 216 -21.27 4.51 1.92
C ALA A 216 -22.80 4.52 2.02
N VAL A 217 -23.38 3.40 2.52
CA VAL A 217 -24.84 3.20 2.57
C VAL A 217 -25.40 3.64 3.90
N THR A 218 -26.42 4.51 3.88
CA THR A 218 -27.14 4.91 5.10
C THR A 218 -28.45 4.13 5.22
N PHE A 219 -28.70 3.58 6.40
CA PHE A 219 -29.94 2.96 6.83
C PHE A 219 -30.55 3.82 7.95
N MET A 220 -31.82 4.21 7.77
CA MET A 220 -32.51 5.12 8.74
C MET A 220 -33.28 4.35 9.81
N GLU A 221 -33.62 3.08 9.56
CA GLU A 221 -34.45 2.28 10.43
C GLU A 221 -33.68 1.06 10.93
N LYS A 222 -33.71 0.82 12.24
CA LYS A 222 -33.02 -0.32 12.87
C LYS A 222 -33.47 -1.68 12.30
N LYS A 223 -34.75 -1.80 11.90
CA LYS A 223 -35.27 -3.05 11.31
C LYS A 223 -34.56 -3.44 10.00
N ALA A 224 -34.03 -2.45 9.25
CA ALA A 224 -33.25 -2.73 8.05
C ALA A 224 -31.89 -3.41 8.35
N LEU A 225 -31.43 -3.33 9.59
CA LEU A 225 -30.17 -3.89 10.09
C LEU A 225 -30.44 -5.01 11.11
N ALA A 226 -31.64 -5.64 11.09
CA ALA A 226 -31.93 -6.80 11.92
C ALA A 226 -30.89 -7.91 11.70
N GLY A 227 -30.47 -8.59 12.77
CA GLY A 227 -29.43 -9.62 12.76
C GLY A 227 -27.99 -9.09 12.91
N VAL A 228 -27.77 -7.78 12.75
CA VAL A 228 -26.44 -7.18 12.94
C VAL A 228 -26.16 -7.00 14.43
N ASP A 229 -24.95 -7.36 14.83
CA ASP A 229 -24.45 -7.19 16.20
C ASP A 229 -24.60 -5.75 16.71
N ALA A 230 -24.96 -5.62 18.00
CA ALA A 230 -25.22 -4.35 18.65
C ALA A 230 -23.97 -3.44 18.75
N GLU A 231 -22.79 -4.01 18.97
CA GLU A 231 -21.54 -3.27 19.03
C GLU A 231 -21.16 -2.71 17.64
N MET A 232 -21.31 -3.53 16.60
CA MET A 232 -21.13 -3.09 15.22
C MET A 232 -22.10 -1.95 14.89
N LEU A 233 -23.37 -2.06 15.25
CA LEU A 233 -24.37 -1.00 15.05
C LEU A 233 -23.96 0.29 15.78
N LYS A 234 -23.56 0.18 17.05
CA LYS A 234 -23.11 1.33 17.85
C LYS A 234 -21.94 2.06 17.18
N SER A 235 -20.99 1.31 16.62
CA SER A 235 -19.82 1.89 15.93
C SER A 235 -20.15 2.60 14.62
N LYS A 236 -21.30 2.34 14.00
CA LYS A 236 -21.72 2.89 12.69
C LYS A 236 -22.86 3.90 12.81
N GLU A 237 -23.33 4.18 14.03
CA GLU A 237 -24.36 5.20 14.24
C GLU A 237 -23.90 6.59 13.82
N ASN A 238 -24.77 7.33 13.13
CA ASN A 238 -24.46 8.69 12.73
C ASN A 238 -24.32 9.60 13.97
N LYS A 239 -23.43 10.57 13.92
CA LYS A 239 -23.18 11.52 15.03
C LYS A 239 -24.41 12.31 15.48
N ASP A 240 -25.42 12.44 14.62
CA ASP A 240 -26.71 13.09 14.93
C ASP A 240 -27.76 12.11 15.50
N GLY A 241 -27.40 10.86 15.73
CA GLY A 241 -28.28 9.80 16.23
C GLY A 241 -29.33 9.35 15.23
N LYS A 242 -29.23 9.73 13.94
CA LYS A 242 -30.24 9.41 12.92
C LYS A 242 -29.70 8.38 11.93
N GLY A 243 -29.91 7.11 12.23
CA GLY A 243 -29.53 6.01 11.38
C GLY A 243 -28.05 5.64 11.43
N TRP A 244 -27.66 4.77 10.53
CA TRP A 244 -26.35 4.11 10.51
C TRP A 244 -25.71 4.29 9.14
N LYS A 245 -24.44 4.72 9.10
CA LYS A 245 -23.66 4.87 7.88
C LYS A 245 -22.66 3.70 7.77
N ILE A 246 -22.86 2.85 6.77
CA ILE A 246 -22.05 1.67 6.49
C ILE A 246 -21.04 2.01 5.40
N PRO A 247 -19.72 2.06 5.70
CA PRO A 247 -18.68 2.28 4.70
C PRO A 247 -18.52 1.03 3.81
N LEU A 248 -17.99 1.23 2.60
CA LEU A 248 -17.79 0.15 1.61
C LEU A 248 -16.43 -0.55 1.73
N GLN A 249 -15.84 -0.58 2.90
CA GLN A 249 -14.65 -1.41 3.16
C GLN A 249 -15.04 -2.88 3.28
N ASN A 250 -14.22 -3.78 2.74
CA ASN A 250 -14.52 -5.21 2.73
C ASN A 250 -14.72 -5.76 4.15
N THR A 251 -13.86 -5.38 5.08
CA THR A 251 -13.93 -5.74 6.50
C THR A 251 -15.17 -5.22 7.24
N THR A 252 -15.93 -4.31 6.65
CA THR A 252 -17.20 -3.82 7.22
C THR A 252 -18.39 -4.37 6.45
N GLN A 253 -18.43 -4.22 5.13
CA GLN A 253 -19.62 -4.56 4.35
C GLN A 253 -19.79 -6.08 4.16
N GLN A 254 -18.73 -6.87 4.07
CA GLN A 254 -18.84 -8.33 3.90
C GLN A 254 -19.37 -9.02 5.15
N PRO A 255 -18.86 -8.79 6.38
CA PRO A 255 -19.45 -9.37 7.60
C PRO A 255 -20.91 -8.98 7.81
N LEU A 256 -21.31 -7.77 7.41
CA LEU A 256 -22.71 -7.36 7.49
C LEU A 256 -23.62 -8.18 6.57
N LEU A 257 -23.13 -8.57 5.38
CA LEU A 257 -23.88 -9.45 4.46
C LEU A 257 -24.12 -10.86 5.03
N GLN A 258 -23.30 -11.33 5.98
CA GLN A 258 -23.49 -12.60 6.68
C GLN A 258 -24.62 -12.53 7.74
N SER A 259 -24.75 -11.38 8.41
CA SER A 259 -25.63 -11.24 9.58
C SER A 259 -26.96 -10.53 9.31
N MET A 260 -27.04 -9.66 8.29
CA MET A 260 -28.27 -8.90 7.99
C MET A 260 -29.43 -9.83 7.55
N GLU A 261 -30.51 -9.89 8.33
CA GLU A 261 -31.70 -10.68 8.02
C GLU A 261 -32.50 -10.10 6.85
N ASN A 262 -32.56 -8.76 6.74
CA ASN A 262 -33.34 -8.10 5.71
C ASN A 262 -32.69 -8.22 4.32
N ARG A 263 -33.34 -8.96 3.41
CA ARG A 263 -32.83 -9.25 2.05
C ARG A 263 -32.65 -8.00 1.20
N GLU A 264 -33.59 -7.05 1.24
CA GLU A 264 -33.50 -5.79 0.49
C GLU A 264 -32.31 -4.94 0.96
N SER A 265 -32.01 -4.98 2.25
CA SER A 265 -30.86 -4.31 2.82
C SER A 265 -29.54 -4.96 2.38
N ARG A 266 -29.48 -6.30 2.30
CA ARG A 266 -28.32 -7.02 1.73
C ARG A 266 -28.12 -6.65 0.26
N GLU A 267 -29.19 -6.69 -0.53
CA GLU A 267 -29.13 -6.30 -1.95
C GLU A 267 -28.63 -4.86 -2.13
N LYS A 268 -29.16 -3.92 -1.35
CA LYS A 268 -28.74 -2.52 -1.37
C LYS A 268 -27.26 -2.34 -1.03
N LEU A 269 -26.79 -2.97 0.04
CA LEU A 269 -25.39 -2.90 0.46
C LEU A 269 -24.46 -3.58 -0.54
N PHE A 270 -24.82 -4.77 -1.01
CA PHE A 270 -24.07 -5.52 -2.03
C PHE A 270 -23.90 -4.70 -3.30
N LYS A 271 -25.00 -4.19 -3.86
CA LYS A 271 -24.95 -3.39 -5.10
C LYS A 271 -24.12 -2.11 -4.94
N ALA A 272 -24.26 -1.43 -3.79
CA ALA A 272 -23.44 -0.26 -3.51
C ALA A 272 -21.94 -0.60 -3.50
N ALA A 273 -21.56 -1.74 -2.91
CA ALA A 273 -20.16 -2.16 -2.83
C ALA A 273 -19.62 -2.64 -4.19
N TRP A 274 -20.38 -3.44 -4.93
CA TRP A 274 -19.91 -4.02 -6.20
C TRP A 274 -19.89 -3.02 -7.36
N PHE A 275 -20.82 -2.06 -7.38
CA PHE A 275 -20.94 -1.06 -8.45
C PHE A 275 -20.45 0.33 -8.04
N ARG A 276 -19.67 0.45 -6.96
CA ARG A 276 -19.24 1.73 -6.41
C ARG A 276 -18.52 2.66 -7.39
N ALA A 277 -17.80 2.09 -8.36
CA ALA A 277 -17.05 2.83 -9.38
C ALA A 277 -17.56 2.57 -10.79
N ASP A 278 -18.86 2.20 -10.91
CA ASP A 278 -19.53 1.89 -12.17
C ASP A 278 -20.74 2.82 -12.39
N GLY A 279 -20.67 3.68 -13.40
CA GLY A 279 -21.76 4.57 -13.81
C GLY A 279 -22.08 5.73 -12.84
N SER A 280 -21.22 5.98 -11.85
CA SER A 280 -21.33 7.10 -10.89
C SER A 280 -20.49 8.30 -11.31
N ALA A 281 -20.47 9.35 -10.47
CA ALA A 281 -19.51 10.46 -10.60
C ALA A 281 -18.04 10.00 -10.50
N HIS A 282 -17.81 8.80 -9.95
CA HIS A 282 -16.50 8.17 -9.76
C HIS A 282 -16.32 6.95 -10.69
N ASP A 283 -16.86 6.98 -11.91
CA ASP A 283 -16.75 5.89 -12.88
C ASP A 283 -15.30 5.69 -13.33
N THR A 284 -14.81 4.44 -13.25
CA THR A 284 -13.44 4.06 -13.61
C THR A 284 -13.32 3.35 -14.96
N LYS A 285 -14.39 3.06 -15.66
CA LYS A 285 -14.39 2.24 -16.90
C LYS A 285 -13.52 2.83 -18.00
N THR A 286 -13.59 4.15 -18.22
CA THR A 286 -12.75 4.82 -19.21
C THR A 286 -11.27 4.73 -18.84
N LEU A 287 -10.92 4.92 -17.57
CA LEU A 287 -9.53 4.78 -17.08
C LEU A 287 -9.03 3.35 -17.28
N ILE A 288 -9.84 2.34 -16.93
CA ILE A 288 -9.50 0.93 -17.14
C ILE A 288 -9.21 0.65 -18.61
N LYS A 289 -10.11 1.11 -19.51
CA LYS A 289 -9.94 0.91 -20.95
C LYS A 289 -8.61 1.53 -21.44
N GLU A 290 -8.35 2.78 -21.11
CA GLU A 290 -7.13 3.48 -21.52
C GLU A 290 -5.86 2.78 -20.96
N ILE A 291 -5.88 2.34 -19.70
CA ILE A 291 -4.77 1.62 -19.08
C ILE A 291 -4.48 0.30 -19.79
N VAL A 292 -5.52 -0.52 -20.09
CA VAL A 292 -5.30 -1.83 -20.73
C VAL A 292 -4.85 -1.68 -22.18
N GLU A 293 -5.36 -0.68 -22.91
CA GLU A 293 -4.94 -0.37 -24.28
C GLU A 293 -3.45 0.07 -24.31
N LEU A 294 -3.04 0.95 -23.41
CA LEU A 294 -1.64 1.38 -23.30
C LEU A 294 -0.72 0.24 -22.90
N ARG A 295 -1.14 -0.62 -21.97
CA ARG A 295 -0.39 -1.82 -21.58
C ARG A 295 -0.19 -2.78 -22.75
N ALA A 296 -1.23 -3.00 -23.57
CA ALA A 296 -1.11 -3.83 -24.76
C ALA A 296 -0.16 -3.22 -25.80
N GLN A 297 -0.21 -1.90 -26.02
CA GLN A 297 0.71 -1.18 -26.93
C GLN A 297 2.14 -1.23 -26.40
N LYS A 298 2.35 -1.02 -25.11
CA LYS A 298 3.67 -1.14 -24.46
C LYS A 298 4.28 -2.53 -24.66
N ALA A 299 3.51 -3.58 -24.38
CA ALA A 299 3.99 -4.96 -24.54
C ALA A 299 4.43 -5.25 -25.98
N LYS A 300 3.62 -4.85 -26.97
CA LYS A 300 3.97 -4.99 -28.39
C LYS A 300 5.22 -4.22 -28.77
N LEU A 301 5.39 -2.99 -28.27
CA LEU A 301 6.58 -2.18 -28.52
C LEU A 301 7.84 -2.84 -27.97
N LEU A 302 7.71 -3.53 -26.83
CA LEU A 302 8.79 -4.29 -26.18
C LEU A 302 9.03 -5.67 -26.82
N GLY A 303 8.27 -6.05 -27.87
CA GLY A 303 8.45 -7.32 -28.60
C GLY A 303 7.65 -8.50 -28.04
N PHE A 304 6.71 -8.28 -27.11
CA PHE A 304 5.87 -9.32 -26.54
C PHE A 304 4.48 -9.37 -27.22
N ASN A 305 3.87 -10.53 -27.29
CA ASN A 305 2.53 -10.69 -27.91
C ASN A 305 1.43 -10.01 -27.08
N ASN A 306 1.58 -9.99 -25.76
CA ASN A 306 0.61 -9.40 -24.82
C ASN A 306 1.31 -8.96 -23.52
N TYR A 307 0.55 -8.22 -22.69
CA TYR A 307 1.06 -7.66 -21.43
C TYR A 307 1.43 -8.75 -20.41
N ALA A 308 0.74 -9.89 -20.41
CA ALA A 308 1.05 -11.00 -19.50
C ALA A 308 2.44 -11.60 -19.79
N GLU A 309 2.80 -11.81 -21.06
CA GLU A 309 4.14 -12.27 -21.43
C GLU A 309 5.22 -11.33 -20.89
N TRP A 310 5.04 -10.01 -21.02
CA TRP A 310 6.00 -9.03 -20.50
C TRP A 310 6.03 -9.03 -18.97
N SER A 311 4.89 -9.03 -18.29
CA SER A 311 4.82 -8.90 -16.83
C SER A 311 5.30 -10.15 -16.07
N LEU A 312 5.31 -11.31 -16.73
CA LEU A 312 5.73 -12.58 -16.13
C LEU A 312 7.23 -12.87 -16.25
N GLN A 313 8.02 -12.01 -16.89
CA GLN A 313 9.46 -12.27 -17.15
C GLN A 313 10.25 -12.56 -15.87
N LYS A 314 9.98 -11.86 -14.77
CA LYS A 314 10.68 -12.00 -13.48
C LYS A 314 9.87 -12.82 -12.45
N THR A 315 8.87 -13.59 -12.88
CA THR A 315 8.10 -14.49 -12.01
C THR A 315 8.56 -15.94 -12.11
N MET A 316 8.21 -16.77 -11.13
CA MET A 316 8.50 -18.22 -11.18
C MET A 316 7.70 -18.92 -12.29
N ALA A 317 6.47 -18.43 -12.56
CA ALA A 317 5.62 -18.95 -13.65
C ALA A 317 6.20 -18.67 -15.05
N LYS A 318 6.91 -17.57 -15.23
CA LYS A 318 7.62 -17.12 -16.46
C LYS A 318 6.74 -16.89 -17.69
N THR A 319 5.73 -17.70 -17.93
CA THR A 319 4.91 -17.63 -19.15
C THR A 319 3.41 -17.74 -18.87
N PRO A 320 2.56 -17.12 -19.73
CA PRO A 320 1.11 -17.29 -19.65
C PRO A 320 0.65 -18.76 -19.78
N GLU A 321 1.38 -19.58 -20.53
CA GLU A 321 1.09 -20.99 -20.70
C GLU A 321 1.21 -21.76 -19.37
N ASN A 322 2.25 -21.46 -18.58
CA ASN A 322 2.44 -22.07 -17.26
C ASN A 322 1.32 -21.65 -16.30
N VAL A 323 0.91 -20.38 -16.31
CA VAL A 323 -0.23 -19.87 -15.53
C VAL A 323 -1.52 -20.57 -15.96
N ASN A 324 -1.78 -20.65 -17.26
CA ASN A 324 -2.97 -21.33 -17.79
C ASN A 324 -2.99 -22.82 -17.48
N LYS A 325 -1.83 -23.49 -17.53
CA LYS A 325 -1.71 -24.89 -17.14
C LYS A 325 -2.08 -25.10 -15.67
N PHE A 326 -1.59 -24.24 -14.78
CA PHE A 326 -1.96 -24.27 -13.36
C PHE A 326 -3.46 -24.10 -13.16
N PHE A 327 -4.06 -23.08 -13.76
CA PHE A 327 -5.51 -22.84 -13.66
C PHE A 327 -6.35 -23.96 -14.29
N SER A 328 -5.91 -24.54 -15.40
CA SER A 328 -6.62 -25.65 -16.03
C SER A 328 -6.74 -26.89 -15.12
N GLY A 329 -5.78 -27.08 -14.22
CA GLY A 329 -5.83 -28.12 -13.18
C GLY A 329 -6.77 -27.78 -12.03
N LEU A 330 -6.83 -26.50 -11.64
CA LEU A 330 -7.58 -26.03 -10.45
C LEU A 330 -9.05 -25.71 -10.73
N ILE A 331 -9.35 -25.00 -11.83
CA ILE A 331 -10.66 -24.43 -12.12
C ILE A 331 -11.79 -25.47 -12.12
N PRO A 332 -11.65 -26.67 -12.75
CA PRO A 332 -12.74 -27.65 -12.77
C PRO A 332 -13.17 -28.10 -11.36
N ALA A 333 -12.22 -28.37 -10.47
CA ALA A 333 -12.51 -28.78 -9.10
C ALA A 333 -13.12 -27.64 -8.27
N ALA A 334 -12.57 -26.43 -8.38
CA ALA A 334 -13.08 -25.24 -7.70
C ALA A 334 -14.50 -24.89 -8.17
N THR A 335 -14.77 -24.95 -9.47
CA THR A 335 -16.11 -24.67 -10.03
C THR A 335 -17.14 -25.72 -9.58
N ALA A 336 -16.76 -27.01 -9.59
CA ALA A 336 -17.63 -28.08 -9.10
C ALA A 336 -17.95 -27.92 -7.60
N LYS A 337 -16.97 -27.54 -6.78
CA LYS A 337 -17.15 -27.24 -5.35
C LYS A 337 -18.11 -26.07 -5.15
N ALA A 338 -17.89 -24.96 -5.84
CA ALA A 338 -18.74 -23.77 -5.77
C ALA A 338 -20.19 -24.07 -6.20
N GLN A 339 -20.40 -24.92 -7.23
CA GLN A 339 -21.74 -25.35 -7.62
C GLN A 339 -22.44 -26.16 -6.53
N ASN A 340 -21.74 -27.12 -5.89
CA ASN A 340 -22.28 -27.89 -4.80
C ASN A 340 -22.68 -26.97 -3.62
N GLU A 341 -21.85 -26.01 -3.27
CA GLU A 341 -22.15 -25.02 -2.23
C GLU A 341 -23.36 -24.15 -2.59
N SER A 342 -23.46 -23.71 -3.87
CA SER A 342 -24.63 -23.00 -4.36
C SER A 342 -25.92 -23.81 -4.22
N ASP A 343 -25.87 -25.10 -4.52
CA ASP A 343 -27.03 -26.01 -4.40
C ASP A 343 -27.45 -26.22 -2.93
N GLU A 344 -26.48 -26.36 -2.02
CA GLU A 344 -26.74 -26.45 -0.58
C GLU A 344 -27.37 -25.15 -0.04
N ILE A 345 -26.83 -23.99 -0.44
CA ILE A 345 -27.38 -22.67 -0.10
C ILE A 345 -28.82 -22.53 -0.62
N GLN A 346 -29.08 -22.96 -1.86
CA GLN A 346 -30.45 -22.93 -2.42
C GLN A 346 -31.41 -23.85 -1.67
N GLN A 347 -30.95 -25.00 -1.17
CA GLN A 347 -31.74 -25.87 -0.30
C GLN A 347 -32.05 -25.20 1.06
N MET A 348 -31.05 -24.52 1.65
CA MET A 348 -31.24 -23.76 2.89
C MET A 348 -32.27 -22.63 2.71
N ILE A 349 -32.23 -21.88 1.60
CA ILE A 349 -33.25 -20.86 1.28
C ILE A 349 -34.65 -21.47 1.31
N LYS A 350 -34.86 -22.62 0.66
CA LYS A 350 -36.16 -23.33 0.63
C LYS A 350 -36.55 -23.80 2.02
N ALA A 351 -35.63 -24.38 2.78
CA ALA A 351 -35.90 -24.86 4.16
C ALA A 351 -36.31 -23.72 5.09
N LYS A 352 -35.84 -22.51 4.86
CA LYS A 352 -36.24 -21.29 5.59
C LYS A 352 -37.51 -20.62 5.02
N GLY A 353 -38.20 -21.24 4.06
CA GLY A 353 -39.43 -20.74 3.46
C GLY A 353 -39.24 -19.71 2.36
N GLY A 354 -38.04 -19.54 1.86
CA GLY A 354 -37.76 -18.65 0.73
C GLY A 354 -38.20 -19.27 -0.61
N ASP A 355 -38.97 -18.52 -1.39
CA ASP A 355 -39.41 -18.90 -2.75
C ASP A 355 -38.74 -18.01 -3.80
N PHE A 356 -37.41 -18.01 -3.78
CA PHE A 356 -36.59 -17.24 -4.70
C PHE A 356 -35.29 -17.99 -5.05
N LYS A 357 -34.72 -17.63 -6.19
CA LYS A 357 -33.42 -18.14 -6.62
C LYS A 357 -32.31 -17.41 -5.84
N LEU A 358 -31.26 -18.16 -5.51
CA LEU A 358 -30.03 -17.62 -4.93
C LEU A 358 -29.46 -16.49 -5.80
N GLU A 359 -29.26 -15.34 -5.19
CA GLU A 359 -28.60 -14.18 -5.76
C GLU A 359 -27.30 -13.86 -5.04
N PRO A 360 -26.35 -13.10 -5.61
CA PRO A 360 -25.05 -12.83 -4.98
C PRO A 360 -25.14 -12.24 -3.58
N TRP A 361 -26.12 -11.38 -3.30
CA TRP A 361 -26.35 -10.78 -1.96
C TRP A 361 -26.95 -11.74 -0.92
N ASP A 362 -27.37 -12.92 -1.36
CA ASP A 362 -27.91 -13.96 -0.45
C ASP A 362 -26.82 -14.95 -0.02
N TRP A 363 -25.73 -15.06 -0.80
CA TRP A 363 -24.69 -16.07 -0.60
C TRP A 363 -24.16 -16.10 0.84
N ASN A 364 -23.58 -15.01 1.29
CA ASN A 364 -22.92 -14.96 2.61
C ASN A 364 -23.90 -15.27 3.75
N TYR A 365 -25.12 -14.75 3.68
CA TYR A 365 -26.14 -14.96 4.72
C TYR A 365 -26.58 -16.42 4.85
N TYR A 366 -26.88 -17.09 3.73
CA TYR A 366 -27.30 -18.47 3.77
C TYR A 366 -26.13 -19.45 3.88
N ALA A 367 -24.96 -19.13 3.40
CA ALA A 367 -23.74 -19.90 3.64
C ALA A 367 -23.43 -19.99 5.15
N GLU A 368 -23.61 -18.88 5.89
CA GLU A 368 -23.46 -18.87 7.34
C GLU A 368 -24.46 -19.78 8.05
N MET A 369 -25.71 -19.82 7.58
CA MET A 369 -26.71 -20.77 8.09
C MET A 369 -26.33 -22.23 7.81
N VAL A 370 -25.80 -22.53 6.62
CA VAL A 370 -25.31 -23.86 6.25
C VAL A 370 -24.13 -24.24 7.15
N ARG A 371 -23.19 -23.31 7.38
CA ARG A 371 -22.03 -23.50 8.26
C ARG A 371 -22.48 -23.82 9.68
N LYS A 372 -23.40 -23.04 10.23
CA LYS A 372 -23.95 -23.27 11.59
C LYS A 372 -24.66 -24.59 11.69
N GLU A 373 -25.45 -25.00 10.69
CA GLU A 373 -26.15 -26.30 10.70
C GLU A 373 -25.16 -27.47 10.63
N LYS A 374 -24.10 -27.38 9.85
CA LYS A 374 -23.15 -28.47 9.65
C LYS A 374 -22.13 -28.63 10.79
N TYR A 375 -21.69 -27.53 11.36
CA TYR A 375 -20.52 -27.50 12.26
C TYR A 375 -20.86 -27.03 13.67
N ASP A 376 -22.12 -26.63 13.95
CA ASP A 376 -22.56 -26.04 15.21
C ASP A 376 -21.66 -24.88 15.68
N LEU A 377 -21.09 -24.18 14.74
CA LEU A 377 -20.15 -23.07 14.98
C LEU A 377 -20.90 -21.74 14.88
N ASP A 378 -20.89 -20.98 15.95
CA ASP A 378 -21.38 -19.60 15.97
C ASP A 378 -20.21 -18.64 16.18
N GLU A 379 -19.92 -17.83 15.18
CA GLU A 379 -18.80 -16.89 15.22
C GLU A 379 -18.88 -15.91 16.39
N ASN A 380 -20.09 -15.54 16.81
CA ASN A 380 -20.29 -14.67 17.97
C ASN A 380 -19.82 -15.29 19.30
N GLN A 381 -19.71 -16.62 19.38
CA GLN A 381 -19.21 -17.32 20.57
C GLN A 381 -17.67 -17.31 20.63
N ILE A 382 -17.00 -17.29 19.49
CA ILE A 382 -15.53 -17.29 19.41
C ILE A 382 -14.95 -15.89 19.36
N LYS A 383 -15.65 -14.93 18.78
CA LYS A 383 -15.20 -13.54 18.62
C LYS A 383 -14.70 -12.87 19.92
N PRO A 384 -15.28 -13.08 21.13
CA PRO A 384 -14.74 -12.51 22.36
C PRO A 384 -13.33 -12.98 22.75
N TYR A 385 -12.86 -14.09 22.19
CA TYR A 385 -11.49 -14.58 22.39
C TYR A 385 -10.47 -13.86 21.50
N PHE A 386 -10.94 -13.20 20.45
CA PHE A 386 -10.12 -12.53 19.45
C PHE A 386 -10.05 -10.99 19.68
N GLU A 387 -9.77 -10.59 20.93
CA GLU A 387 -9.46 -9.18 21.19
C GLU A 387 -8.11 -8.83 20.54
N LEU A 388 -8.08 -7.73 19.78
CA LEU A 388 -6.97 -7.33 18.91
C LEU A 388 -5.60 -7.38 19.61
N ASN A 389 -5.48 -6.84 20.82
CA ASN A 389 -4.19 -6.84 21.52
C ASN A 389 -3.80 -8.23 22.01
N ASN A 390 -4.77 -9.04 22.43
CA ASN A 390 -4.51 -10.44 22.80
C ASN A 390 -4.05 -11.24 21.56
N VAL A 391 -4.71 -11.06 20.42
CA VAL A 391 -4.30 -11.71 19.16
C VAL A 391 -2.90 -11.29 18.77
N LEU A 392 -2.59 -9.99 18.84
CA LEU A 392 -1.26 -9.50 18.52
C LEU A 392 -0.19 -10.04 19.48
N GLU A 393 -0.38 -9.85 20.79
CA GLU A 393 0.68 -10.10 21.77
C GLU A 393 0.76 -11.57 22.19
N LYS A 394 -0.40 -12.22 22.43
CA LYS A 394 -0.46 -13.61 22.88
C LYS A 394 -0.64 -14.61 21.74
N GLY A 395 -0.99 -14.15 20.55
CA GLY A 395 -1.08 -14.96 19.35
C GLY A 395 0.16 -14.75 18.47
N VAL A 396 0.20 -13.65 17.70
CA VAL A 396 1.22 -13.37 16.68
C VAL A 396 2.63 -13.30 17.28
N PHE A 397 2.83 -12.49 18.32
CA PHE A 397 4.14 -12.33 18.94
C PHE A 397 4.57 -13.59 19.69
N TYR A 398 3.63 -14.26 20.36
CA TYR A 398 3.91 -15.54 21.01
C TYR A 398 4.36 -16.60 20.01
N ALA A 399 3.67 -16.77 18.89
CA ALA A 399 4.05 -17.71 17.84
C ALA A 399 5.46 -17.38 17.28
N ALA A 400 5.74 -16.12 17.00
CA ALA A 400 7.04 -15.69 16.51
C ALA A 400 8.16 -15.92 17.54
N GLN A 401 7.88 -15.69 18.84
CA GLN A 401 8.84 -15.99 19.91
C GLN A 401 9.12 -17.49 20.00
N LYS A 402 8.09 -18.34 19.90
CA LYS A 402 8.26 -19.80 19.96
C LYS A 402 9.02 -20.34 18.77
N LEU A 403 8.78 -19.82 17.57
CA LEU A 403 9.41 -20.28 16.33
C LEU A 403 10.85 -19.79 16.17
N TYR A 404 11.09 -18.54 16.53
CA TYR A 404 12.33 -17.83 16.16
C TYR A 404 13.09 -17.24 17.35
N GLY A 405 12.56 -17.33 18.57
CA GLY A 405 13.19 -16.76 19.77
C GLY A 405 13.08 -15.25 19.89
N ILE A 406 12.51 -14.54 18.90
CA ILE A 406 12.44 -13.07 18.89
C ILE A 406 11.54 -12.53 20.00
N THR A 407 11.87 -11.33 20.50
CA THR A 407 11.11 -10.65 21.56
C THR A 407 10.68 -9.25 21.13
N PHE A 408 9.65 -8.71 21.80
CA PHE A 408 8.97 -7.48 21.42
C PHE A 408 8.90 -6.52 22.60
N LYS A 409 9.22 -5.24 22.36
CA LYS A 409 9.13 -4.18 23.36
C LYS A 409 8.32 -3.01 22.81
N PRO A 410 7.21 -2.58 23.47
CA PRO A 410 6.48 -1.39 23.05
C PRO A 410 7.36 -0.12 23.09
N ARG A 411 7.21 0.75 22.08
CA ARG A 411 7.95 2.01 21.93
C ARG A 411 6.98 3.19 21.81
N THR A 412 6.47 3.63 22.96
CA THR A 412 5.56 4.79 23.06
C THR A 412 6.27 6.15 22.95
N ASP A 413 7.59 6.14 22.96
CA ASP A 413 8.46 7.32 22.81
C ASP A 413 8.75 7.69 21.35
N LEU A 414 8.45 6.79 20.40
CA LEU A 414 8.66 7.03 18.97
C LEU A 414 7.46 7.71 18.31
N PRO A 415 7.70 8.68 17.42
CA PRO A 415 6.62 9.38 16.73
C PRO A 415 5.92 8.49 15.72
N VAL A 416 4.61 8.68 15.59
CA VAL A 416 3.74 7.97 14.65
C VAL A 416 3.02 8.95 13.72
N TYR A 417 2.61 8.49 12.55
CA TYR A 417 1.88 9.30 11.57
C TYR A 417 0.37 9.40 11.85
N HIS A 418 -0.15 8.55 12.73
CA HIS A 418 -1.54 8.55 13.19
C HIS A 418 -1.59 8.02 14.63
N GLU A 419 -2.46 8.56 15.47
CA GLU A 419 -2.56 8.24 16.90
C GLU A 419 -2.89 6.76 17.21
N GLU A 420 -3.51 6.05 16.26
CA GLU A 420 -3.87 4.63 16.38
C GLU A 420 -2.70 3.68 16.07
N VAL A 421 -1.59 4.18 15.54
CA VAL A 421 -0.42 3.35 15.19
C VAL A 421 0.36 3.00 16.45
N LYS A 422 0.62 1.71 16.62
CA LYS A 422 1.48 1.20 17.70
C LYS A 422 2.88 0.91 17.16
N VAL A 423 3.90 1.08 17.99
CA VAL A 423 5.27 0.78 17.62
C VAL A 423 5.87 -0.23 18.60
N TYR A 424 6.54 -1.23 18.04
CA TYR A 424 7.29 -2.23 18.81
C TYR A 424 8.72 -2.30 18.29
N GLU A 425 9.66 -2.49 19.19
CA GLU A 425 11.06 -2.81 18.87
C GLU A 425 11.25 -4.31 19.02
N LEU A 426 11.86 -4.93 18.03
CA LEU A 426 12.13 -6.36 17.96
C LEU A 426 13.58 -6.65 18.29
N PHE A 427 13.81 -7.75 18.98
CA PHE A 427 15.12 -8.24 19.35
C PHE A 427 15.26 -9.72 19.02
N GLU A 428 16.46 -10.12 18.61
CA GLU A 428 16.87 -11.51 18.50
C GLU A 428 16.87 -12.21 19.87
N GLU A 429 16.93 -13.53 19.90
CA GLU A 429 17.01 -14.33 21.12
C GLU A 429 18.18 -13.92 22.03
N ASN A 430 19.30 -13.52 21.44
CA ASN A 430 20.49 -13.04 22.17
C ASN A 430 20.39 -11.60 22.66
N GLY A 431 19.27 -10.90 22.39
CA GLY A 431 19.03 -9.51 22.77
C GLY A 431 19.55 -8.47 21.78
N GLU A 432 20.14 -8.88 20.66
CA GLU A 432 20.54 -7.95 19.60
C GLU A 432 19.32 -7.30 18.95
N PRO A 433 19.36 -6.00 18.62
CA PRO A 433 18.24 -5.30 18.01
C PRO A 433 18.01 -5.77 16.56
N LEU A 434 16.76 -6.15 16.24
CA LEU A 434 16.35 -6.63 14.93
C LEU A 434 15.72 -5.53 14.07
N GLY A 435 14.82 -4.69 14.64
CA GLY A 435 14.16 -3.61 13.89
C GLY A 435 12.99 -2.99 14.62
N LEU A 436 12.24 -2.13 13.91
CA LEU A 436 11.01 -1.51 14.40
C LEU A 436 9.80 -2.01 13.60
N PHE A 437 8.73 -2.31 14.31
CA PHE A 437 7.42 -2.69 13.77
C PHE A 437 6.37 -1.63 14.08
N TYR A 438 5.77 -1.06 13.04
CA TYR A 438 4.64 -0.15 13.12
C TYR A 438 3.37 -0.89 12.75
N ALA A 439 2.38 -0.91 13.64
CA ALA A 439 1.13 -1.63 13.47
C ALA A 439 -0.05 -0.64 13.36
N ASP A 440 -0.69 -0.58 12.18
CA ASP A 440 -1.79 0.30 11.84
C ASP A 440 -3.04 -0.50 11.46
N PHE A 441 -3.87 -0.81 12.43
CA PHE A 441 -4.92 -1.81 12.28
C PHE A 441 -6.27 -1.27 11.80
N PHE A 442 -6.68 -0.06 12.20
CA PHE A 442 -8.06 0.39 12.02
C PHE A 442 -8.31 1.09 10.67
N ALA A 443 -9.48 0.80 10.10
CA ALA A 443 -9.98 1.46 8.90
C ALA A 443 -10.29 2.95 9.16
N ARG A 444 -9.99 3.79 8.17
CA ARG A 444 -10.34 5.21 8.17
C ARG A 444 -10.53 5.74 6.73
N PRO A 445 -11.25 6.85 6.52
CA PRO A 445 -11.51 7.39 5.17
C PRO A 445 -10.26 7.79 4.39
N SER A 446 -9.16 8.11 5.09
CA SER A 446 -7.86 8.47 4.52
C SER A 446 -6.97 7.26 4.17
N LYS A 447 -7.45 6.03 4.37
CA LYS A 447 -6.69 4.80 4.17
C LYS A 447 -7.25 4.02 2.98
N ARG A 448 -6.38 3.48 2.12
CA ARG A 448 -6.76 2.53 1.08
C ARG A 448 -7.27 1.23 1.71
N GLY A 449 -8.19 0.54 1.02
CA GLY A 449 -8.71 -0.75 1.48
C GLY A 449 -7.71 -1.89 1.28
N GLY A 450 -7.95 -3.01 1.98
CA GLY A 450 -7.07 -4.18 2.03
C GLY A 450 -6.12 -4.15 3.22
N ALA A 451 -5.13 -5.04 3.19
CA ALA A 451 -4.04 -5.05 4.15
C ALA A 451 -2.71 -5.15 3.39
N TRP A 452 -1.62 -4.68 3.99
CA TRP A 452 -0.30 -4.74 3.37
C TRP A 452 0.83 -4.51 4.38
N MET A 453 1.99 -5.04 4.05
CA MET A 453 3.28 -4.72 4.66
C MET A 453 4.04 -3.70 3.78
N GLY A 454 4.88 -2.88 4.40
CA GLY A 454 5.87 -2.05 3.73
C GLY A 454 6.99 -1.59 4.67
N ASN A 455 7.97 -0.91 4.10
CA ASN A 455 9.14 -0.44 4.84
C ASN A 455 9.18 1.09 4.84
N PHE A 456 9.44 1.70 6.00
CA PHE A 456 9.95 3.07 6.08
C PHE A 456 11.46 3.09 5.84
N VAL A 457 12.12 2.01 6.23
CA VAL A 457 13.56 1.81 6.13
C VAL A 457 13.81 0.36 5.75
N GLU A 458 14.53 0.13 4.65
CA GLU A 458 14.95 -1.20 4.23
C GLU A 458 16.14 -1.70 5.04
N GLN A 459 16.22 -3.01 5.26
CA GLN A 459 17.42 -3.62 5.79
C GLN A 459 18.56 -3.54 4.76
N SER A 460 19.79 -3.21 5.22
CA SER A 460 20.96 -3.23 4.35
C SER A 460 22.25 -3.30 5.16
N LYS A 461 23.10 -4.26 4.85
CA LYS A 461 24.47 -4.30 5.41
C LYS A 461 25.35 -3.21 4.78
N LEU A 462 25.10 -2.82 3.52
CA LEU A 462 25.83 -1.73 2.85
C LEU A 462 25.76 -0.42 3.63
N TYR A 463 24.60 -0.17 4.26
CA TYR A 463 24.36 1.03 5.07
C TYR A 463 24.39 0.75 6.58
N ASN A 464 24.69 -0.48 6.99
CA ASN A 464 24.61 -0.94 8.39
C ASN A 464 23.25 -0.58 9.02
N GLN A 465 22.17 -0.97 8.34
CA GLN A 465 20.81 -0.53 8.61
C GLN A 465 19.88 -1.72 8.86
N ASN A 466 19.24 -1.71 10.03
CA ASN A 466 18.14 -2.60 10.36
C ASN A 466 16.80 -1.99 9.89
N PRO A 467 15.77 -2.79 9.62
CA PRO A 467 14.55 -2.30 9.00
C PRO A 467 13.62 -1.58 9.98
N ALA A 468 12.82 -0.65 9.45
CA ALA A 468 11.61 -0.13 10.08
C ALA A 468 10.41 -0.48 9.21
N ILE A 469 9.64 -1.48 9.64
CA ILE A 469 8.56 -2.10 8.88
C ILE A 469 7.21 -1.65 9.42
N TYR A 470 6.23 -1.53 8.55
CA TYR A 470 4.84 -1.29 8.94
C TYR A 470 3.89 -2.33 8.34
N ASN A 471 2.91 -2.75 9.15
CA ASN A 471 1.72 -3.45 8.68
C ASN A 471 0.51 -2.53 8.78
N VAL A 472 -0.29 -2.50 7.73
CA VAL A 472 -1.53 -1.75 7.66
C VAL A 472 -2.69 -2.71 7.40
N CYS A 473 -3.72 -2.65 8.25
CA CYS A 473 -4.99 -3.36 8.09
C CYS A 473 -6.15 -2.37 8.02
N ASN A 474 -7.36 -2.89 7.86
CA ASN A 474 -8.59 -2.11 7.81
C ASN A 474 -9.69 -2.73 8.69
N TYR A 475 -9.34 -3.12 9.93
CA TYR A 475 -10.33 -3.66 10.87
C TYR A 475 -11.36 -2.60 11.25
N PRO A 476 -12.61 -2.99 11.50
CA PRO A 476 -13.62 -2.07 12.00
C PRO A 476 -13.20 -1.48 13.35
N LYS A 477 -13.17 -0.13 13.43
CA LYS A 477 -12.89 0.53 14.70
C LYS A 477 -14.06 0.31 15.65
N PRO A 478 -13.84 -0.19 16.89
CA PRO A 478 -14.91 -0.35 17.88
C PRO A 478 -15.46 1.01 18.32
N ALA A 479 -16.59 0.99 19.02
CA ALA A 479 -17.08 2.19 19.71
C ALA A 479 -16.11 2.58 20.84
N GLU A 480 -16.11 3.85 21.23
CA GLU A 480 -15.23 4.34 22.29
C GLU A 480 -15.45 3.57 23.60
N GLY A 481 -14.35 3.05 24.16
CA GLY A 481 -14.35 2.26 25.39
C GLY A 481 -14.69 0.78 25.22
N GLU A 482 -15.01 0.32 24.01
CA GLU A 482 -15.27 -1.09 23.72
C GLU A 482 -13.98 -1.78 23.19
N PRO A 483 -13.81 -3.09 23.45
CA PRO A 483 -12.69 -3.85 22.90
C PRO A 483 -12.81 -4.01 21.38
N ALA A 484 -11.69 -4.07 20.67
CA ALA A 484 -11.67 -4.43 19.26
C ALA A 484 -11.70 -5.96 19.12
N LEU A 485 -12.86 -6.51 18.84
CA LEU A 485 -13.05 -7.96 18.64
C LEU A 485 -12.96 -8.28 17.14
N LEU A 486 -12.02 -9.15 16.79
CA LEU A 486 -11.76 -9.57 15.43
C LEU A 486 -12.61 -10.77 15.01
N THR A 487 -12.88 -10.88 13.72
CA THR A 487 -13.32 -12.14 13.11
C THR A 487 -12.11 -13.07 12.93
N TYR A 488 -12.34 -14.35 12.67
CA TYR A 488 -11.24 -15.28 12.39
C TYR A 488 -10.45 -14.86 11.12
N ASP A 489 -11.12 -14.41 10.09
CA ASP A 489 -10.52 -13.88 8.84
C ASP A 489 -9.58 -12.67 9.11
N GLU A 490 -9.96 -11.80 10.05
CA GLU A 490 -9.13 -10.67 10.48
C GLU A 490 -7.92 -11.14 11.32
N VAL A 491 -8.08 -12.20 12.12
CA VAL A 491 -6.95 -12.84 12.82
C VAL A 491 -5.97 -13.44 11.82
N GLU A 492 -6.46 -14.22 10.86
CA GLU A 492 -5.65 -14.81 9.80
C GLU A 492 -4.90 -13.72 9.01
N THR A 493 -5.58 -12.61 8.65
CA THR A 493 -4.96 -11.45 8.02
C THR A 493 -3.82 -10.85 8.86
N MET A 494 -3.98 -10.77 10.20
CA MET A 494 -2.90 -10.28 11.08
C MET A 494 -1.67 -11.18 11.04
N PHE A 495 -1.86 -12.50 11.05
CA PHE A 495 -0.76 -13.46 10.89
C PHE A 495 -0.12 -13.36 9.51
N HIS A 496 -0.92 -13.20 8.45
CA HIS A 496 -0.46 -13.01 7.08
C HIS A 496 0.47 -11.79 6.96
N GLU A 497 -0.02 -10.60 7.33
CA GLU A 497 0.76 -9.37 7.24
C GLU A 497 2.00 -9.39 8.12
N PHE A 498 1.91 -10.03 9.28
CA PHE A 498 3.08 -10.23 10.12
C PHE A 498 4.08 -11.24 9.52
N GLY A 499 3.61 -12.21 8.74
CA GLY A 499 4.47 -13.10 7.95
C GLY A 499 5.33 -12.34 6.93
N HIS A 500 4.76 -11.34 6.26
CA HIS A 500 5.53 -10.41 5.42
C HIS A 500 6.51 -9.57 6.25
N ALA A 501 6.09 -9.10 7.43
CA ALA A 501 6.98 -8.36 8.33
C ALA A 501 8.17 -9.22 8.77
N LEU A 502 7.96 -10.50 9.12
CA LEU A 502 9.04 -11.45 9.42
C LEU A 502 9.99 -11.64 8.24
N HIS A 503 9.47 -11.74 7.02
CA HIS A 503 10.30 -11.80 5.81
C HIS A 503 11.22 -10.57 5.68
N GLY A 504 10.72 -9.38 6.03
CA GLY A 504 11.51 -8.16 6.08
C GLY A 504 12.49 -8.10 7.26
N PHE A 505 12.09 -8.54 8.47
CA PHE A 505 12.95 -8.52 9.66
C PHE A 505 14.13 -9.49 9.57
N PHE A 506 13.91 -10.67 8.99
CA PHE A 506 14.98 -11.66 8.83
C PHE A 506 15.85 -11.44 7.59
N ALA A 507 15.62 -10.35 6.86
CA ALA A 507 16.51 -9.91 5.81
C ALA A 507 17.91 -9.64 6.35
N SER A 508 18.93 -10.11 5.64
CA SER A 508 20.33 -9.94 6.03
C SER A 508 21.23 -9.67 4.83
N GLN A 509 20.65 -9.07 3.78
CA GLN A 509 21.29 -8.78 2.51
C GLN A 509 22.28 -7.61 2.62
N GLN A 510 23.28 -7.64 1.73
CA GLN A 510 24.21 -6.53 1.54
C GLN A 510 23.50 -5.33 0.91
N TYR A 511 22.68 -5.59 -0.11
CA TYR A 511 22.09 -4.57 -0.95
C TYR A 511 20.60 -4.39 -0.68
N PRO A 512 20.10 -3.15 -0.47
CA PRO A 512 18.67 -2.90 -0.21
C PRO A 512 17.77 -3.35 -1.35
N SER A 513 18.20 -3.30 -2.62
CA SER A 513 17.44 -3.77 -3.78
C SER A 513 17.17 -5.28 -3.79
N LEU A 514 17.90 -6.06 -2.98
CA LEU A 514 17.71 -7.50 -2.84
C LEU A 514 17.12 -7.90 -1.48
N SER A 515 16.76 -6.93 -0.64
CA SER A 515 16.40 -7.15 0.75
C SER A 515 14.91 -7.47 0.94
N GLY A 516 14.62 -8.25 1.97
CA GLY A 516 13.27 -8.51 2.47
C GLY A 516 12.34 -9.08 1.40
N THR A 517 11.26 -8.35 1.13
CA THR A 517 10.22 -8.75 0.17
C THR A 517 10.56 -8.46 -1.30
N ALA A 518 11.82 -8.08 -1.60
CA ALA A 518 12.31 -7.90 -2.96
C ALA A 518 12.58 -9.26 -3.64
N VAL A 519 11.54 -10.06 -3.84
CA VAL A 519 11.55 -11.39 -4.44
C VAL A 519 10.56 -11.48 -5.60
N SER A 520 10.53 -12.60 -6.32
CA SER A 520 9.54 -12.83 -7.38
C SER A 520 8.12 -12.61 -6.87
N ARG A 521 7.28 -11.93 -7.65
CA ARG A 521 5.93 -11.53 -7.26
C ARG A 521 5.03 -12.71 -6.88
N ASP A 522 5.22 -13.85 -7.52
CA ASP A 522 4.50 -15.09 -7.26
C ASP A 522 5.18 -16.02 -6.22
N PHE A 523 6.21 -15.50 -5.52
CA PHE A 523 6.82 -16.12 -4.35
C PHE A 523 6.51 -15.35 -3.06
N VAL A 524 6.34 -14.02 -3.16
CA VAL A 524 6.29 -13.12 -1.99
C VAL A 524 5.21 -13.51 -0.95
N GLU A 525 4.13 -14.15 -1.39
CA GLU A 525 3.05 -14.63 -0.52
C GLU A 525 3.36 -15.96 0.20
N PHE A 526 4.46 -16.64 -0.12
CA PHE A 526 4.78 -17.91 0.53
C PHE A 526 5.04 -17.76 2.03
N PRO A 527 5.89 -16.80 2.50
CA PRO A 527 6.12 -16.62 3.93
C PRO A 527 4.88 -16.16 4.69
N SER A 528 4.06 -15.28 4.10
CA SER A 528 2.84 -14.77 4.71
C SER A 528 1.78 -15.85 4.88
N GLN A 529 1.48 -16.61 3.82
CA GLN A 529 0.53 -17.73 3.85
C GLN A 529 1.01 -18.88 4.73
N PHE A 530 2.32 -19.11 4.79
CA PHE A 530 2.87 -20.08 5.75
C PHE A 530 2.61 -19.66 7.20
N ASN A 531 2.73 -18.36 7.50
CA ASN A 531 2.53 -17.82 8.84
C ASN A 531 1.06 -17.90 9.31
N GLU A 532 0.07 -17.90 8.39
CA GLU A 532 -1.35 -18.09 8.69
C GLU A 532 -1.65 -19.39 9.45
N ASN A 533 -0.86 -20.46 9.20
CA ASN A 533 -1.05 -21.76 9.84
C ASN A 533 -1.00 -21.71 11.38
N TRP A 534 -0.28 -20.74 11.93
CA TRP A 534 -0.13 -20.58 13.38
C TRP A 534 -1.37 -20.00 14.04
N ALA A 535 -2.26 -19.34 13.30
CA ALA A 535 -3.53 -18.79 13.81
C ALA A 535 -4.47 -19.86 14.38
N LEU A 536 -4.35 -21.12 13.91
CA LEU A 536 -5.15 -22.27 14.38
C LEU A 536 -4.36 -23.25 15.26
N TYR A 537 -3.12 -22.93 15.58
CA TYR A 537 -2.33 -23.82 16.41
C TYR A 537 -2.84 -23.82 17.86
N PRO A 538 -3.12 -24.98 18.48
CA PRO A 538 -3.81 -25.04 19.78
C PRO A 538 -3.16 -24.27 20.94
N GLU A 539 -1.84 -24.09 20.91
CA GLU A 539 -1.13 -23.30 21.92
C GLU A 539 -1.18 -21.79 21.67
N VAL A 540 -1.61 -21.38 20.47
CA VAL A 540 -1.74 -19.97 20.06
C VAL A 540 -3.17 -19.48 20.25
N LEU A 541 -4.17 -20.38 20.04
CA LEU A 541 -5.58 -20.13 20.31
C LEU A 541 -5.85 -20.04 21.81
#